data_cc3cd997c15cbdc5591a7a55e36e0af6
#
_entry.id   cc3cd997c15cbdc5591a7a55e36e0af6
#
_cell.length_a   1.000
_cell.length_b   1.000
_cell.length_c   1.000
_cell.angle_alpha   90.00
_cell.angle_beta   90.00
_cell.angle_gamma   90.00
#
_symmetry.space_group_name_H-M   'P 1'
#
loop_
_entity.id
_entity.type
_entity.pdbx_description
1 polymer ?
#
loop_
_entity_poly.entity_id
_entity_poly.type
_entity_poly.pdbx_seq_one_letter_code
_entity_poly.pdbx_strand_id
1 'polypeptide(L)'
;MPAPPSKDGPRINDEIRVPRVLLIDQHGEKQGIMPTSSALEAASEAGLDLVEVSPTADPPVCKILDFGKFKFQEQKKKNEARKRQRLVEVKEIKLRPNIDVHDYGVKAKAMHRFFEEGDKVKVTLRFRGGEMRHPELGMKLLQQVRTDFDEIAKVEYEPRMEGRQMIMILAPR
;
A
#
# COMPACT_ATOMS: atom_id res chain seq x y z
N MET A 1 -30.89 -13.38 5.99
CA MET A 1 -29.61 -12.63 5.92
C MET A 1 -28.49 -13.63 5.69
N PRO A 2 -27.65 -13.47 4.67
CA PRO A 2 -26.49 -14.35 4.53
C PRO A 2 -25.55 -14.13 5.72
N ALA A 3 -25.11 -15.21 6.35
CA ALA A 3 -24.17 -15.16 7.44
C ALA A 3 -22.85 -14.53 6.96
N PRO A 4 -22.17 -13.74 7.79
CA PRO A 4 -20.91 -13.11 7.39
C PRO A 4 -19.86 -14.16 6.99
N PRO A 5 -18.95 -13.83 6.05
CA PRO A 5 -17.88 -14.75 5.69
C PRO A 5 -17.03 -15.09 6.91
N SER A 6 -16.59 -16.34 7.00
CA SER A 6 -15.71 -16.79 8.07
C SER A 6 -14.41 -15.99 8.05
N LYS A 7 -13.82 -15.72 9.21
CA LYS A 7 -12.58 -14.94 9.36
C LYS A 7 -11.37 -15.51 8.59
N ASP A 8 -11.47 -16.75 8.12
CA ASP A 8 -10.35 -17.50 7.54
C ASP A 8 -10.44 -17.75 6.01
N GLY A 9 -11.33 -17.07 5.30
CA GLY A 9 -11.41 -17.18 3.85
C GLY A 9 -12.81 -17.56 3.31
N PRO A 10 -12.93 -17.94 2.02
CA PRO A 10 -14.19 -18.30 1.42
C PRO A 10 -14.75 -19.61 2.02
N ARG A 11 -16.08 -19.69 2.09
CA ARG A 11 -16.76 -20.93 2.52
C ARG A 11 -16.58 -22.03 1.46
N ILE A 12 -16.43 -23.24 1.93
CA ILE A 12 -16.27 -24.41 1.08
C ILE A 12 -17.28 -25.51 1.46
N ASN A 13 -17.69 -26.32 0.48
CA ASN A 13 -18.51 -27.52 0.67
C ASN A 13 -19.72 -27.27 1.62
N ASP A 14 -19.80 -28.01 2.71
CA ASP A 14 -20.92 -27.97 3.67
C ASP A 14 -21.06 -26.63 4.43
N GLU A 15 -20.04 -25.78 4.39
CA GLU A 15 -20.12 -24.43 4.97
C GLU A 15 -21.01 -23.49 4.15
N ILE A 16 -21.26 -23.83 2.88
CA ILE A 16 -22.14 -23.08 1.98
C ILE A 16 -23.59 -23.46 2.28
N ARG A 17 -24.30 -22.60 3.01
CA ARG A 17 -25.64 -22.85 3.53
C ARG A 17 -26.76 -22.14 2.76
N VAL A 18 -26.48 -21.47 1.69
CA VAL A 18 -27.48 -20.81 0.85
C VAL A 18 -28.24 -21.85 0.03
N PRO A 19 -29.55 -21.64 -0.28
CA PRO A 19 -30.35 -22.62 -0.99
C PRO A 19 -29.99 -22.79 -2.47
N ARG A 20 -29.53 -21.72 -3.11
CA ARG A 20 -29.17 -21.70 -4.53
C ARG A 20 -27.82 -20.98 -4.74
N VAL A 21 -27.11 -21.44 -5.74
CA VAL A 21 -25.82 -20.85 -6.15
C VAL A 21 -25.73 -20.80 -7.67
N LEU A 22 -24.94 -19.85 -8.18
CA LEU A 22 -24.49 -19.83 -9.56
C LEU A 22 -23.21 -20.66 -9.64
N LEU A 23 -23.29 -21.82 -10.34
CA LEU A 23 -22.16 -22.73 -10.43
C LEU A 23 -21.26 -22.40 -11.63
N ILE A 24 -19.95 -22.35 -11.37
CA ILE A 24 -18.90 -22.38 -12.38
C ILE A 24 -18.17 -23.71 -12.20
N ASP A 25 -18.04 -24.48 -13.27
CA ASP A 25 -17.40 -25.80 -13.20
C ASP A 25 -15.88 -25.73 -13.13
N GLN A 26 -15.22 -26.88 -13.06
CA GLN A 26 -13.78 -27.02 -12.99
C GLN A 26 -13.07 -26.51 -14.26
N HIS A 27 -13.78 -26.36 -15.36
CA HIS A 27 -13.26 -25.81 -16.63
C HIS A 27 -13.48 -24.30 -16.77
N GLY A 28 -14.15 -23.68 -15.81
CA GLY A 28 -14.46 -22.25 -15.82
C GLY A 28 -15.75 -21.90 -16.57
N GLU A 29 -16.55 -22.88 -16.96
CA GLU A 29 -17.83 -22.69 -17.65
C GLU A 29 -18.97 -22.45 -16.66
N LYS A 30 -19.83 -21.50 -16.97
CA LYS A 30 -21.02 -21.20 -16.17
C LYS A 30 -22.09 -22.27 -16.41
N GLN A 31 -22.46 -23.02 -15.39
CA GLN A 31 -23.50 -24.01 -15.43
C GLN A 31 -24.91 -23.48 -15.09
N GLY A 32 -24.97 -22.21 -14.69
CA GLY A 32 -26.23 -21.55 -14.33
C GLY A 32 -26.56 -21.66 -12.84
N ILE A 33 -27.76 -21.17 -12.51
CA ILE A 33 -28.26 -21.19 -11.12
C ILE A 33 -28.84 -22.56 -10.83
N MET A 34 -28.43 -23.19 -9.73
CA MET A 34 -28.89 -24.48 -9.30
C MET A 34 -28.99 -24.59 -7.78
N PRO A 35 -29.70 -25.62 -7.25
CA PRO A 35 -29.67 -25.89 -5.82
C PRO A 35 -28.25 -26.19 -5.34
N THR A 36 -27.92 -25.73 -4.15
CA THR A 36 -26.58 -25.97 -3.57
C THR A 36 -26.21 -27.43 -3.44
N SER A 37 -27.22 -28.31 -3.18
CA SER A 37 -27.04 -29.77 -3.15
C SER A 37 -26.51 -30.29 -4.48
N SER A 38 -27.09 -29.86 -5.59
CA SER A 38 -26.64 -30.26 -6.93
C SER A 38 -25.22 -29.79 -7.24
N ALA A 39 -24.86 -28.58 -6.81
CA ALA A 39 -23.53 -28.09 -6.95
C ALA A 39 -22.50 -28.87 -6.11
N LEU A 40 -22.87 -29.29 -4.90
CA LEU A 40 -22.05 -30.15 -4.05
C LEU A 40 -21.82 -31.52 -4.66
N GLU A 41 -22.87 -32.14 -5.25
CA GLU A 41 -22.75 -33.39 -5.97
C GLU A 41 -21.80 -33.28 -7.16
N ALA A 42 -21.92 -32.21 -7.97
CA ALA A 42 -21.05 -31.99 -9.11
C ALA A 42 -19.56 -31.81 -8.67
N ALA A 43 -19.31 -31.15 -7.58
CA ALA A 43 -17.95 -30.99 -7.01
C ALA A 43 -17.41 -32.35 -6.52
N SER A 44 -18.24 -33.15 -5.85
CA SER A 44 -17.90 -34.50 -5.37
C SER A 44 -17.57 -35.45 -6.52
N GLU A 45 -18.35 -35.42 -7.59
CA GLU A 45 -18.12 -36.24 -8.80
C GLU A 45 -16.80 -35.87 -9.49
N ALA A 46 -16.45 -34.59 -9.48
CA ALA A 46 -15.17 -34.11 -10.00
C ALA A 46 -13.98 -34.42 -9.08
N GLY A 47 -14.22 -34.87 -7.84
CA GLY A 47 -13.17 -35.09 -6.84
C GLY A 47 -12.53 -33.79 -6.35
N LEU A 48 -13.26 -32.66 -6.42
CA LEU A 48 -12.81 -31.30 -6.07
C LEU A 48 -13.73 -30.70 -5.01
N ASP A 49 -13.42 -29.48 -4.64
CA ASP A 49 -14.17 -28.70 -3.65
C ASP A 49 -15.10 -27.67 -4.32
N LEU A 50 -16.26 -27.43 -3.71
CA LEU A 50 -17.12 -26.31 -4.05
C LEU A 50 -16.71 -25.11 -3.19
N VAL A 51 -16.30 -24.04 -3.83
CA VAL A 51 -15.80 -22.82 -3.15
C VAL A 51 -16.68 -21.62 -3.50
N GLU A 52 -17.17 -20.92 -2.48
CA GLU A 52 -17.95 -19.68 -2.63
C GLU A 52 -17.01 -18.52 -2.95
N VAL A 53 -16.85 -18.19 -4.24
CA VAL A 53 -15.91 -17.15 -4.71
C VAL A 53 -16.49 -15.74 -4.62
N SER A 54 -17.82 -15.60 -4.65
CA SER A 54 -18.49 -14.31 -4.52
C SER A 54 -19.71 -14.40 -3.62
N PRO A 55 -19.56 -14.21 -2.29
CA PRO A 55 -20.66 -14.34 -1.33
C PRO A 55 -21.68 -13.18 -1.39
N THR A 56 -21.30 -12.06 -1.97
CA THR A 56 -22.15 -10.86 -2.05
C THR A 56 -23.08 -10.85 -3.26
N ALA A 57 -22.84 -11.73 -4.25
CA ALA A 57 -23.72 -11.89 -5.39
C ALA A 57 -25.05 -12.56 -5.00
N ASP A 58 -26.11 -12.30 -5.74
CA ASP A 58 -27.42 -12.92 -5.53
C ASP A 58 -27.88 -13.62 -6.83
N PRO A 59 -27.87 -14.98 -6.89
CA PRO A 59 -27.33 -15.90 -5.89
C PRO A 59 -25.80 -15.88 -5.80
N PRO A 60 -25.22 -16.33 -4.67
CA PRO A 60 -23.77 -16.42 -4.52
C PRO A 60 -23.13 -17.27 -5.61
N VAL A 61 -21.96 -16.85 -6.07
CA VAL A 61 -21.19 -17.58 -7.10
C VAL A 61 -20.28 -18.59 -6.42
N CYS A 62 -20.43 -19.85 -6.81
CA CYS A 62 -19.57 -20.95 -6.37
C CYS A 62 -18.83 -21.56 -7.55
N LYS A 63 -17.59 -21.96 -7.33
CA LYS A 63 -16.73 -22.59 -8.32
C LYS A 63 -16.22 -23.94 -7.83
N ILE A 64 -16.18 -24.90 -8.73
CA ILE A 64 -15.56 -26.21 -8.47
C ILE A 64 -14.06 -26.07 -8.73
N LEU A 65 -13.25 -26.27 -7.70
CA LEU A 65 -11.79 -26.21 -7.80
C LEU A 65 -11.11 -26.92 -6.62
N ASP A 66 -9.82 -27.15 -6.73
CA ASP A 66 -9.00 -27.63 -5.61
C ASP A 66 -8.72 -26.45 -4.66
N PHE A 67 -9.33 -26.48 -3.48
CA PHE A 67 -9.22 -25.40 -2.51
C PHE A 67 -7.77 -25.19 -2.01
N GLY A 68 -7.01 -26.27 -1.87
CA GLY A 68 -5.60 -26.17 -1.47
C GLY A 68 -4.77 -25.38 -2.46
N LYS A 69 -4.90 -25.68 -3.75
CA LYS A 69 -4.24 -24.91 -4.83
C LYS A 69 -4.76 -23.48 -4.90
N PHE A 70 -6.06 -23.28 -4.76
CA PHE A 70 -6.67 -21.95 -4.77
C PHE A 70 -6.13 -21.09 -3.62
N LYS A 71 -6.08 -21.61 -2.40
CA LYS A 71 -5.53 -20.91 -1.23
C LYS A 71 -4.07 -20.55 -1.40
N PHE A 72 -3.28 -21.46 -1.96
CA PHE A 72 -1.87 -21.22 -2.25
C PHE A 72 -1.68 -20.12 -3.29
N GLN A 73 -2.44 -20.14 -4.40
CA GLN A 73 -2.38 -19.13 -5.44
C GLN A 73 -2.81 -17.74 -4.93
N GLU A 74 -3.89 -17.69 -4.13
CA GLU A 74 -4.35 -16.46 -3.49
C GLU A 74 -3.27 -15.88 -2.56
N GLN A 75 -2.66 -16.72 -1.74
CA GLN A 75 -1.55 -16.30 -0.86
C GLN A 75 -0.34 -15.78 -1.65
N LYS A 76 -0.01 -16.46 -2.74
CA LYS A 76 1.07 -16.04 -3.65
C LYS A 76 0.77 -14.68 -4.29
N LYS A 77 -0.45 -14.47 -4.79
CA LYS A 77 -0.88 -13.17 -5.33
C LYS A 77 -0.82 -12.06 -4.30
N LYS A 78 -1.28 -12.31 -3.07
CA LYS A 78 -1.20 -11.35 -1.96
C LYS A 78 0.24 -10.99 -1.62
N ASN A 79 1.13 -11.97 -1.57
CA ASN A 79 2.54 -11.75 -1.29
C ASN A 79 3.24 -10.96 -2.41
N GLU A 80 2.94 -11.27 -3.68
CA GLU A 80 3.46 -10.53 -4.83
C GLU A 80 2.92 -9.09 -4.86
N ALA A 81 1.62 -8.89 -4.60
CA ALA A 81 1.02 -7.57 -4.50
C ALA A 81 1.66 -6.75 -3.37
N ARG A 82 1.90 -7.38 -2.21
CA ARG A 82 2.58 -6.74 -1.08
C ARG A 82 4.03 -6.37 -1.40
N LYS A 83 4.75 -7.23 -2.13
CA LYS A 83 6.12 -6.93 -2.58
C LYS A 83 6.16 -5.79 -3.61
N ARG A 84 5.12 -5.67 -4.44
CA ARG A 84 5.00 -4.58 -5.42
C ARG A 84 4.55 -3.26 -4.78
N GLN A 85 3.86 -3.31 -3.64
CA GLN A 85 3.55 -2.13 -2.84
C GLN A 85 4.84 -1.58 -2.25
N ARG A 86 5.41 -0.61 -2.95
CA ARG A 86 6.57 0.11 -2.44
C ARG A 86 6.11 0.98 -1.26
N LEU A 87 6.67 0.70 -0.09
CA LEU A 87 6.47 1.55 1.07
C LEU A 87 7.18 2.87 0.83
N VAL A 88 6.42 3.97 0.84
CA VAL A 88 7.00 5.31 0.84
C VAL A 88 7.63 5.55 2.19
N GLU A 89 8.95 5.67 2.21
CA GLU A 89 9.70 6.00 3.42
C GLU A 89 9.90 7.51 3.55
N VAL A 90 10.06 7.98 4.77
CA VAL A 90 10.46 9.36 5.05
C VAL A 90 11.94 9.37 5.41
N LYS A 91 12.76 9.89 4.52
CA LYS A 91 14.22 10.02 4.71
C LYS A 91 14.52 11.37 5.33
N GLU A 92 15.39 11.39 6.33
CA GLU A 92 15.80 12.61 7.00
C GLU A 92 17.11 13.17 6.42
N ILE A 93 17.11 14.45 6.09
CA ILE A 93 18.31 15.21 5.72
C ILE A 93 18.51 16.30 6.77
N LYS A 94 19.68 16.30 7.38
CA LYS A 94 20.06 17.28 8.39
C LYS A 94 20.91 18.39 7.76
N LEU A 95 20.47 19.63 7.95
CA LEU A 95 21.17 20.83 7.47
C LEU A 95 21.54 21.74 8.65
N ARG A 96 22.40 22.69 8.35
CA ARG A 96 22.78 23.76 9.28
C ARG A 96 22.61 25.13 8.61
N PRO A 97 22.30 26.20 9.39
CA PRO A 97 22.03 27.53 8.81
C PRO A 97 23.20 28.08 7.99
N ASN A 98 24.43 27.73 8.36
CA ASN A 98 25.67 28.20 7.73
C ASN A 98 26.36 27.06 6.93
N ILE A 99 25.59 26.19 6.32
CA ILE A 99 26.12 25.10 5.46
C ILE A 99 26.91 25.71 4.28
N ASP A 100 28.07 25.15 3.96
CA ASP A 100 28.81 25.56 2.77
C ASP A 100 28.22 24.98 1.48
N VAL A 101 28.63 25.54 0.34
CA VAL A 101 28.10 25.17 -0.98
C VAL A 101 28.39 23.71 -1.32
N HIS A 102 29.57 23.20 -0.94
CA HIS A 102 29.96 21.83 -1.21
C HIS A 102 29.10 20.84 -0.44
N ASP A 103 28.94 21.05 0.86
CA ASP A 103 28.14 20.18 1.72
C ASP A 103 26.64 20.22 1.32
N TYR A 104 26.14 21.41 0.98
CA TYR A 104 24.79 21.55 0.41
C TYR A 104 24.63 20.72 -0.87
N GLY A 105 25.60 20.75 -1.77
CA GLY A 105 25.58 19.96 -3.00
C GLY A 105 25.52 18.44 -2.74
N VAL A 106 26.27 17.97 -1.74
CA VAL A 106 26.22 16.55 -1.32
C VAL A 106 24.83 16.17 -0.78
N LYS A 107 24.26 17.03 0.06
CA LYS A 107 22.91 16.83 0.60
C LYS A 107 21.84 16.89 -0.49
N ALA A 108 21.97 17.80 -1.44
CA ALA A 108 21.07 17.94 -2.58
C ALA A 108 21.06 16.69 -3.46
N LYS A 109 22.22 16.10 -3.73
CA LYS A 109 22.32 14.82 -4.46
C LYS A 109 21.61 13.68 -3.73
N ALA A 110 21.77 13.61 -2.40
CA ALA A 110 21.07 12.62 -1.60
C ALA A 110 19.55 12.79 -1.65
N MET A 111 19.05 14.02 -1.54
CA MET A 111 17.63 14.34 -1.66
C MET A 111 17.09 13.96 -3.05
N HIS A 112 17.83 14.28 -4.10
CA HIS A 112 17.47 13.93 -5.48
C HIS A 112 17.26 12.42 -5.64
N ARG A 113 18.19 11.63 -5.13
CA ARG A 113 18.09 10.16 -5.14
C ARG A 113 16.87 9.67 -4.37
N PHE A 114 16.57 10.23 -3.21
CA PHE A 114 15.39 9.84 -2.42
C PHE A 114 14.09 10.14 -3.17
N PHE A 115 13.97 11.27 -3.83
CA PHE A 115 12.80 11.59 -4.66
C PHE A 115 12.68 10.68 -5.88
N GLU A 116 13.78 10.33 -6.54
CA GLU A 116 13.78 9.34 -7.63
C GLU A 116 13.30 7.96 -7.15
N GLU A 117 13.65 7.59 -5.92
CA GLU A 117 13.18 6.37 -5.28
C GLU A 117 11.71 6.43 -4.83
N GLY A 118 11.07 7.59 -4.91
CA GLY A 118 9.68 7.80 -4.50
C GLY A 118 9.50 8.04 -3.00
N ASP A 119 10.57 8.33 -2.29
CA ASP A 119 10.54 8.61 -0.85
C ASP A 119 10.28 10.09 -0.55
N LYS A 120 9.72 10.36 0.62
CA LYS A 120 9.60 11.71 1.16
C LYS A 120 10.90 12.11 1.84
N VAL A 121 11.21 13.40 1.85
CA VAL A 121 12.37 13.94 2.53
C VAL A 121 11.93 14.89 3.63
N LYS A 122 12.36 14.58 4.86
CA LYS A 122 12.23 15.46 6.02
C LYS A 122 13.53 16.25 6.16
N VAL A 123 13.47 17.53 5.85
CA VAL A 123 14.60 18.44 6.00
C VAL A 123 14.59 19.00 7.42
N THR A 124 15.59 18.64 8.21
CA THR A 124 15.77 19.11 9.59
C THR A 124 16.95 20.05 9.65
N LEU A 125 16.69 21.29 10.02
CA LEU A 125 17.71 22.31 10.19
C LEU A 125 17.88 22.62 11.67
N ARG A 126 19.04 22.26 12.21
CA ARG A 126 19.33 22.42 13.64
C ARG A 126 20.15 23.66 13.90
N PHE A 127 19.66 24.49 14.84
CA PHE A 127 20.36 25.68 15.34
C PHE A 127 21.21 25.34 16.56
N ARG A 128 22.43 25.87 16.63
CA ARG A 128 23.32 25.72 17.78
C ARG A 128 23.72 27.07 18.32
N GLY A 129 23.81 27.22 19.64
CA GLY A 129 24.27 28.41 20.32
C GLY A 129 23.57 29.68 19.86
N GLY A 130 24.33 30.67 19.40
CA GLY A 130 23.80 31.95 18.93
C GLY A 130 23.02 31.93 17.63
N GLU A 131 23.05 30.80 16.88
CA GLU A 131 22.31 30.66 15.63
C GLU A 131 20.79 30.80 15.82
N MET A 132 20.29 30.51 17.02
CA MET A 132 18.86 30.68 17.40
C MET A 132 18.41 32.14 17.33
N ARG A 133 19.33 33.10 17.36
CA ARG A 133 19.02 34.53 17.23
C ARG A 133 18.69 34.94 15.80
N HIS A 134 19.04 34.09 14.83
CA HIS A 134 18.91 34.35 13.40
C HIS A 134 18.10 33.22 12.69
N PRO A 135 16.85 33.00 13.10
CA PRO A 135 16.02 31.94 12.47
C PRO A 135 15.73 32.23 10.99
N GLU A 136 15.83 33.51 10.57
CA GLU A 136 15.67 33.92 9.18
C GLU A 136 16.71 33.30 8.24
N LEU A 137 17.90 32.98 8.68
CA LEU A 137 18.93 32.30 7.89
C LEU A 137 18.51 30.84 7.60
N GLY A 138 17.93 30.19 8.58
CA GLY A 138 17.38 28.86 8.42
C GLY A 138 16.19 28.85 7.47
N MET A 139 15.28 29.78 7.62
CA MET A 139 14.13 29.92 6.72
C MET A 139 14.59 30.17 5.28
N LYS A 140 15.58 31.03 5.07
CA LYS A 140 16.16 31.30 3.76
C LYS A 140 16.72 30.03 3.12
N LEU A 141 17.46 29.24 3.88
CA LEU A 141 18.00 27.95 3.40
C LEU A 141 16.89 26.96 3.02
N LEU A 142 15.84 26.83 3.80
CA LEU A 142 14.70 25.97 3.47
C LEU A 142 13.93 26.47 2.26
N GLN A 143 13.81 27.79 2.07
CA GLN A 143 13.23 28.36 0.84
C GLN A 143 14.09 28.05 -0.39
N GLN A 144 15.41 28.05 -0.24
CA GLN A 144 16.32 27.63 -1.31
C GLN A 144 16.10 26.16 -1.68
N VAL A 145 16.01 25.28 -0.70
CA VAL A 145 15.70 23.84 -0.92
C VAL A 145 14.37 23.70 -1.67
N ARG A 146 13.35 24.41 -1.24
CA ARG A 146 12.03 24.40 -1.89
C ARG A 146 12.13 24.80 -3.37
N THR A 147 12.87 25.87 -3.66
CA THR A 147 13.06 26.36 -5.04
C THR A 147 13.87 25.39 -5.88
N ASP A 148 14.96 24.84 -5.34
CA ASP A 148 15.84 23.92 -6.04
C ASP A 148 15.15 22.60 -6.43
N PHE A 149 14.16 22.16 -5.64
CA PHE A 149 13.44 20.90 -5.86
C PHE A 149 12.00 21.09 -6.32
N ASP A 150 11.57 22.30 -6.67
CA ASP A 150 10.17 22.61 -7.03
C ASP A 150 9.65 21.76 -8.22
N GLU A 151 10.50 21.45 -9.20
CA GLU A 151 10.13 20.67 -10.37
C GLU A 151 9.83 19.19 -10.03
N ILE A 152 10.51 18.63 -9.04
CA ILE A 152 10.45 17.17 -8.73
C ILE A 152 9.77 16.87 -7.40
N ALA A 153 9.56 17.86 -6.56
CA ALA A 153 8.98 17.71 -5.22
C ALA A 153 8.05 18.84 -4.88
N LYS A 154 7.12 18.58 -3.98
CA LYS A 154 6.20 19.59 -3.42
C LYS A 154 6.36 19.62 -1.90
N VAL A 155 6.12 20.79 -1.31
CA VAL A 155 6.09 20.94 0.15
C VAL A 155 4.81 20.32 0.69
N GLU A 156 4.94 19.28 1.50
CA GLU A 156 3.84 18.63 2.20
C GLU A 156 3.64 19.21 3.59
N TYR A 157 4.73 19.60 4.24
CA TYR A 157 4.75 20.24 5.55
C TYR A 157 5.60 21.48 5.47
N GLU A 158 4.97 22.65 5.67
CA GLU A 158 5.65 23.95 5.60
C GLU A 158 6.71 24.11 6.71
N PRO A 159 7.78 24.90 6.46
CA PRO A 159 8.83 25.11 7.45
C PRO A 159 8.27 25.61 8.78
N ARG A 160 8.59 24.91 9.85
CA ARG A 160 8.13 25.24 11.21
C ARG A 160 9.23 25.01 12.22
N MET A 161 9.32 25.93 13.19
CA MET A 161 10.21 25.76 14.33
C MET A 161 9.65 24.73 15.31
N GLU A 162 10.48 23.76 15.66
CA GLU A 162 10.21 22.75 16.69
C GLU A 162 11.42 22.69 17.65
N GLY A 163 11.33 23.39 18.77
CA GLY A 163 12.43 23.52 19.71
C GLY A 163 13.61 24.28 19.10
N ARG A 164 14.78 23.66 19.01
CA ARG A 164 16.00 24.21 18.44
C ARG A 164 16.24 23.82 16.98
N GLN A 165 15.21 23.38 16.31
CA GLN A 165 15.30 22.94 14.91
C GLN A 165 14.11 23.46 14.10
N MET A 166 14.33 23.57 12.81
CA MET A 166 13.29 23.92 11.84
C MET A 166 13.09 22.71 10.92
N ILE A 167 11.85 22.33 10.71
CA ILE A 167 11.49 21.11 9.96
C ILE A 167 10.61 21.48 8.77
N MET A 168 10.92 20.89 7.62
CA MET A 168 10.11 20.93 6.40
C MET A 168 10.04 19.52 5.80
N ILE A 169 8.89 19.12 5.30
CA ILE A 169 8.75 17.82 4.62
C ILE A 169 8.39 18.07 3.16
N LEU A 170 9.15 17.45 2.28
CA LEU A 170 8.93 17.44 0.84
C LEU A 170 8.50 16.04 0.40
N ALA A 171 7.52 15.99 -0.50
CA ALA A 171 7.07 14.75 -1.13
C ALA A 171 7.41 14.80 -2.63
N PRO A 172 7.77 13.65 -3.25
CA PRO A 172 7.98 13.62 -4.70
C PRO A 172 6.67 13.91 -5.44
N ARG A 173 6.78 14.58 -6.57
CA ARG A 173 5.64 14.87 -7.45
C ARG A 173 5.21 13.64 -8.24
#